data_15ca2034270ac693834122bb933e5364
#
_entry.id   15ca2034270ac693834122bb933e5364
#
_cell.length_a   1.000
_cell.length_b   1.000
_cell.length_c   1.000
_cell.angle_alpha   90.00
_cell.angle_beta   90.00
_cell.angle_gamma   90.00
#
_symmetry.space_group_name_H-M   'P 1'
#
loop_
_entity.id
_entity.type
_entity.pdbx_description
1 polymer ?
#
loop_
_entity_poly.entity_id
_entity_poly.type
_entity_poly.pdbx_seq_one_letter_code
_entity_poly.pdbx_strand_id
1 'polypeptide(L)'
;MFGQMTKRLLFMIGMVLAAQSAFAQTLYEGARLIPGDGSPVIERSAIVVQGGQITQVGAAGTIKAAVRNRVDLTGKTVMPTLVATHVHPGFQRGTTYVRENYTTDTVVNDLNRALYFGVSVVQSQGIESGDVMYQVRADQQAGKLPATPRLLLAGRGIGSPNAGPGGATYAGMAYEVTTEAESRKAVEELAARKVDIVKIWVDDRNGRAPKLPAPLYRAIIDEAHKRGLKVNAHVFYHVDAVDLVDAGIDGFAHLVRDIVMDDGLIAAIVKRGVYVMGNLSSPRKSTYASLPPWLSAGDPMTQLLSESVSAPVLDRLRTYFGSRDPKQVEAARERYHILEQSLAKLNRADAKLILGADTGLEDHLFGMAEQLELEAMVDAGMSPAQAIVAVTSRSAEYLQLKTKGTLRAGFDADFIVLDANPLDAIVNTRRISRVVLGGAEVDRVALRKLIQ
;
A
#
# COMPACT_ATOMS: atom_id res chain seq x y z
N MET A 1 70.39 -49.50 8.58
CA MET A 1 70.71 -48.11 8.27
C MET A 1 69.72 -47.54 7.32
N PHE A 2 68.55 -47.20 7.78
CA PHE A 2 67.59 -46.35 7.01
C PHE A 2 66.69 -45.69 8.05
N GLY A 3 66.86 -44.37 8.20
CA GLY A 3 66.03 -43.58 9.09
C GLY A 3 64.69 -43.34 8.56
N GLN A 4 63.66 -43.69 9.29
CA GLN A 4 62.27 -43.33 9.02
C GLN A 4 62.02 -41.92 9.51
N MET A 5 61.90 -40.98 8.57
CA MET A 5 61.33 -39.63 8.83
C MET A 5 59.82 -39.72 8.87
N THR A 6 59.26 -39.74 10.07
CA THR A 6 57.83 -39.58 10.32
C THR A 6 57.40 -38.13 10.05
N LYS A 7 56.76 -37.92 8.92
CA LYS A 7 56.05 -36.65 8.62
C LYS A 7 54.82 -36.53 9.53
N ARG A 8 54.92 -35.70 10.54
CA ARG A 8 53.76 -35.23 11.29
C ARG A 8 52.97 -34.29 10.43
N LEU A 9 51.82 -34.77 9.91
CA LEU A 9 50.83 -33.97 9.23
C LEU A 9 50.08 -33.17 10.31
N LEU A 10 50.40 -31.89 10.48
CA LEU A 10 49.58 -30.96 11.26
C LEU A 10 48.31 -30.70 10.49
N PHE A 11 47.22 -31.33 10.93
CA PHE A 11 45.87 -30.89 10.55
C PHE A 11 45.58 -29.55 11.24
N MET A 12 45.82 -28.43 10.55
CA MET A 12 45.23 -27.16 10.94
C MET A 12 43.75 -27.23 10.65
N ILE A 13 42.95 -27.53 11.68
CA ILE A 13 41.51 -27.24 11.67
C ILE A 13 41.39 -25.71 11.70
N GLY A 14 41.27 -25.15 10.52
CA GLY A 14 40.85 -23.75 10.36
C GLY A 14 39.43 -23.62 10.91
N MET A 15 39.29 -23.19 12.16
CA MET A 15 38.07 -22.60 12.65
C MET A 15 37.77 -21.37 11.76
N VAL A 16 36.91 -21.54 10.77
CA VAL A 16 36.19 -20.44 10.15
C VAL A 16 35.26 -19.93 11.24
N LEU A 17 35.78 -19.02 12.06
CA LEU A 17 34.93 -18.07 12.76
C LEU A 17 34.19 -17.29 11.69
N ALA A 18 33.00 -17.74 11.32
CA ALA A 18 32.00 -16.90 10.73
C ALA A 18 31.85 -15.73 11.70
N ALA A 19 32.49 -14.62 11.40
CA ALA A 19 32.20 -13.37 12.04
C ALA A 19 30.74 -13.08 11.67
N GLN A 20 29.82 -13.52 12.51
CA GLN A 20 28.51 -12.94 12.58
C GLN A 20 28.80 -11.47 12.84
N SER A 21 28.68 -10.67 11.81
CA SER A 21 28.61 -9.22 11.95
C SER A 21 27.51 -9.02 12.98
N ALA A 22 27.91 -8.79 14.23
CA ALA A 22 26.98 -8.47 15.29
C ALA A 22 26.37 -7.15 14.86
N PHE A 23 25.25 -7.19 14.13
CA PHE A 23 24.49 -6.00 13.76
C PHE A 23 24.32 -5.22 15.05
N ALA A 24 24.84 -4.00 15.08
CA ALA A 24 24.79 -3.17 16.26
C ALA A 24 23.31 -3.01 16.66
N GLN A 25 22.99 -3.35 17.90
CA GLN A 25 21.66 -3.13 18.43
C GLN A 25 21.43 -1.63 18.58
N THR A 26 20.28 -1.17 18.09
CA THR A 26 19.82 0.21 18.28
C THR A 26 18.59 0.20 19.17
N LEU A 27 18.61 1.02 20.23
CA LEU A 27 17.46 1.27 21.09
C LEU A 27 16.84 2.62 20.72
N TYR A 28 15.57 2.59 20.35
CA TYR A 28 14.72 3.77 20.21
C TYR A 28 13.87 3.87 21.47
N GLU A 29 13.91 4.98 22.18
CA GLU A 29 13.21 5.09 23.46
C GLU A 29 12.55 6.46 23.70
N GLY A 30 11.53 6.48 24.56
CA GLY A 30 10.85 7.69 25.02
C GLY A 30 9.60 8.07 24.23
N ALA A 31 9.40 7.52 23.03
CA ALA A 31 8.24 7.82 22.20
C ALA A 31 6.96 7.16 22.72
N ARG A 32 5.80 7.76 22.39
CA ARG A 32 4.54 7.02 22.33
C ARG A 32 4.63 6.01 21.20
N LEU A 33 4.30 4.73 21.44
CA LEU A 33 4.27 3.69 20.43
C LEU A 33 2.83 3.24 20.19
N ILE A 34 2.41 3.30 18.93
CA ILE A 34 1.16 2.75 18.43
C ILE A 34 1.52 1.43 17.74
N PRO A 35 1.14 0.24 18.25
CA PRO A 35 1.58 -1.05 17.69
C PRO A 35 1.08 -1.31 16.26
N GLY A 36 -0.06 -0.75 15.87
CA GLY A 36 -0.65 -0.90 14.52
C GLY A 36 -1.63 -2.06 14.38
N ASP A 37 -1.80 -2.89 15.39
CA ASP A 37 -2.67 -4.08 15.40
C ASP A 37 -3.87 -3.96 16.34
N GLY A 38 -4.13 -2.77 16.86
CA GLY A 38 -5.18 -2.53 17.85
C GLY A 38 -4.78 -2.80 19.30
N SER A 39 -3.57 -3.30 19.54
CA SER A 39 -3.02 -3.46 20.90
C SER A 39 -2.86 -2.08 21.60
N PRO A 40 -2.88 -2.04 22.93
CA PRO A 40 -2.74 -0.80 23.70
C PRO A 40 -1.47 -0.01 23.35
N VAL A 41 -1.61 1.30 23.31
CA VAL A 41 -0.50 2.25 23.15
C VAL A 41 0.47 2.14 24.34
N ILE A 42 1.77 2.26 24.06
CA ILE A 42 2.81 2.35 25.08
C ILE A 42 3.28 3.80 25.12
N GLU A 43 2.90 4.55 26.15
CA GLU A 43 3.12 6.01 26.23
C GLU A 43 4.60 6.43 26.24
N ARG A 44 5.45 5.66 26.87
CA ARG A 44 6.91 5.84 26.87
C ARG A 44 7.53 4.49 26.52
N SER A 45 7.74 4.28 25.24
CA SER A 45 8.21 2.98 24.74
C SER A 45 9.72 2.87 24.68
N ALA A 46 10.16 1.62 24.56
CA ALA A 46 11.50 1.23 24.16
C ALA A 46 11.40 0.14 23.10
N ILE A 47 12.10 0.30 21.97
CA ILE A 47 12.15 -0.63 20.85
C ILE A 47 13.61 -0.99 20.60
N VAL A 48 13.98 -2.26 20.68
CA VAL A 48 15.30 -2.74 20.31
C VAL A 48 15.26 -3.33 18.91
N VAL A 49 16.09 -2.79 18.03
CA VAL A 49 16.24 -3.24 16.65
C VAL A 49 17.60 -3.87 16.46
N GLN A 50 17.64 -5.05 15.81
CA GLN A 50 18.85 -5.78 15.45
C GLN A 50 18.63 -6.56 14.15
N GLY A 51 19.55 -6.46 13.21
CA GLY A 51 19.48 -7.22 11.95
C GLY A 51 18.23 -6.94 11.13
N GLY A 52 17.67 -5.72 11.18
CA GLY A 52 16.46 -5.34 10.45
C GLY A 52 15.16 -5.70 11.16
N GLN A 53 15.21 -6.38 12.31
CA GLN A 53 14.03 -6.82 13.04
C GLN A 53 13.94 -6.17 14.42
N ILE A 54 12.72 -6.05 14.91
CA ILE A 54 12.43 -5.69 16.29
C ILE A 54 12.68 -6.92 17.15
N THR A 55 13.60 -6.83 18.10
CA THR A 55 13.91 -7.95 19.02
C THR A 55 13.19 -7.83 20.36
N GLN A 56 12.94 -6.60 20.82
CA GLN A 56 12.22 -6.33 22.05
C GLN A 56 11.36 -5.06 21.92
N VAL A 57 10.20 -5.05 22.55
CA VAL A 57 9.32 -3.88 22.69
C VAL A 57 8.77 -3.86 24.12
N GLY A 58 8.71 -2.71 24.73
CA GLY A 58 8.13 -2.56 26.06
C GLY A 58 8.13 -1.11 26.53
N ALA A 59 7.81 -0.86 27.80
CA ALA A 59 7.92 0.45 28.39
C ALA A 59 9.39 0.86 28.56
N ALA A 60 9.69 2.16 28.46
CA ALA A 60 11.02 2.69 28.73
C ALA A 60 11.50 2.33 30.13
N GLY A 61 12.77 1.90 30.24
CA GLY A 61 13.37 1.44 31.48
C GLY A 61 13.10 -0.02 31.84
N THR A 62 12.19 -0.74 31.15
CA THR A 62 11.95 -2.17 31.40
C THR A 62 12.86 -3.07 30.58
N ILE A 63 13.41 -2.58 29.49
CA ILE A 63 14.28 -3.31 28.57
C ILE A 63 15.72 -3.16 29.04
N LYS A 64 16.35 -4.31 29.38
CA LYS A 64 17.77 -4.41 29.75
C LYS A 64 18.58 -4.94 28.56
N ALA A 65 18.82 -4.11 27.55
CA ALA A 65 19.64 -4.46 26.42
C ALA A 65 20.97 -3.72 26.49
N ALA A 66 22.08 -4.45 26.24
CA ALA A 66 23.41 -3.86 26.08
C ALA A 66 23.52 -3.30 24.64
N VAL A 67 22.95 -2.12 24.42
CA VAL A 67 22.90 -1.50 23.10
C VAL A 67 24.08 -0.54 22.88
N ARG A 68 24.59 -0.50 21.64
CA ARG A 68 25.64 0.45 21.26
C ARG A 68 25.07 1.80 20.86
N ASN A 69 23.90 1.81 20.23
CA ASN A 69 23.26 3.02 19.72
C ASN A 69 21.97 3.28 20.49
N ARG A 70 21.76 4.52 20.90
CA ARG A 70 20.50 4.98 21.53
C ARG A 70 19.97 6.17 20.75
N VAL A 71 18.67 6.15 20.47
CA VAL A 71 17.94 7.22 19.80
C VAL A 71 16.85 7.67 20.74
N ASP A 72 16.95 8.89 21.26
CA ASP A 72 15.93 9.51 22.05
C ASP A 72 14.80 10.02 21.14
N LEU A 73 13.60 9.51 21.38
CA LEU A 73 12.37 9.89 20.70
C LEU A 73 11.34 10.50 21.66
N THR A 74 11.81 11.08 22.77
CA THR A 74 10.93 11.76 23.73
C THR A 74 10.10 12.84 23.05
N GLY A 75 8.77 12.84 23.30
CA GLY A 75 7.83 13.77 22.67
C GLY A 75 7.37 13.38 21.26
N LYS A 76 7.91 12.29 20.69
CA LYS A 76 7.51 11.76 19.37
C LYS A 76 6.46 10.65 19.51
N THR A 77 5.85 10.30 18.39
CA THR A 77 5.01 9.10 18.25
C THR A 77 5.63 8.19 17.21
N VAL A 78 5.62 6.87 17.45
CA VAL A 78 6.09 5.84 16.53
C VAL A 78 4.90 4.96 16.16
N MET A 79 4.74 4.65 14.87
CA MET A 79 3.77 3.70 14.36
C MET A 79 4.37 2.90 13.19
N PRO A 80 3.80 1.75 12.79
CA PRO A 80 4.25 1.03 11.60
C PRO A 80 4.18 1.92 10.36
N THR A 81 5.02 1.64 9.38
CA THR A 81 4.87 2.17 8.02
C THR A 81 3.55 1.73 7.39
N LEU A 82 3.08 2.49 6.40
CA LEU A 82 1.85 2.20 5.67
C LEU A 82 2.06 1.04 4.68
N VAL A 83 1.02 0.24 4.49
CA VAL A 83 0.94 -0.87 3.53
C VAL A 83 -0.16 -0.57 2.51
N ALA A 84 0.22 -0.06 1.34
CA ALA A 84 -0.71 0.33 0.28
C ALA A 84 -1.09 -0.89 -0.59
N THR A 85 -2.37 -1.22 -0.62
CA THR A 85 -2.88 -2.41 -1.32
C THR A 85 -3.47 -2.12 -2.71
N HIS A 86 -3.47 -0.87 -3.15
CA HIS A 86 -4.00 -0.49 -4.46
C HIS A 86 -3.23 0.68 -5.08
N VAL A 87 -2.28 0.36 -5.95
CA VAL A 87 -1.47 1.38 -6.64
C VAL A 87 -1.27 1.06 -8.13
N HIS A 88 -0.95 2.07 -8.92
CA HIS A 88 -0.71 2.04 -10.36
C HIS A 88 0.54 2.84 -10.72
N PRO A 89 1.76 2.32 -10.46
CA PRO A 89 2.99 3.08 -10.66
C PRO A 89 3.42 3.17 -12.12
N GLY A 90 4.11 4.28 -12.46
CA GLY A 90 4.88 4.41 -13.69
C GLY A 90 4.25 5.28 -14.79
N PHE A 91 3.08 5.86 -14.59
CA PHE A 91 2.38 6.61 -15.66
C PHE A 91 2.55 8.12 -15.56
N GLN A 92 2.82 8.66 -14.38
CA GLN A 92 3.01 10.11 -14.22
C GLN A 92 4.50 10.47 -14.14
N ARG A 93 4.92 11.38 -15.03
CA ARG A 93 6.25 12.00 -15.00
C ARG A 93 6.12 13.51 -15.12
N GLY A 94 6.45 14.22 -14.04
CA GLY A 94 6.17 15.64 -13.95
C GLY A 94 4.67 15.92 -14.16
N THR A 95 4.34 16.78 -15.11
CA THR A 95 2.96 17.15 -15.45
C THR A 95 2.32 16.27 -16.54
N THR A 96 3.02 15.25 -17.05
CA THR A 96 2.48 14.34 -18.07
C THR A 96 2.02 13.03 -17.49
N TYR A 97 0.86 12.56 -17.95
CA TYR A 97 0.27 11.28 -17.57
C TYR A 97 -0.06 10.48 -18.83
N VAL A 98 0.89 9.67 -19.28
CA VAL A 98 0.82 8.94 -20.55
C VAL A 98 1.49 7.58 -20.44
N ARG A 99 1.14 6.69 -21.39
CA ARG A 99 1.68 5.33 -21.45
C ARG A 99 3.19 5.28 -21.66
N GLU A 100 3.73 6.23 -22.42
CA GLU A 100 5.15 6.33 -22.75
C GLU A 100 6.04 6.56 -21.52
N ASN A 101 5.46 7.07 -20.43
CA ASN A 101 6.14 7.21 -19.14
C ASN A 101 6.38 5.88 -18.42
N TYR A 102 5.72 4.77 -18.84
CA TYR A 102 5.77 3.49 -18.15
C TYR A 102 7.14 2.83 -18.33
N THR A 103 8.08 3.21 -17.50
CA THR A 103 9.48 2.75 -17.48
C THR A 103 9.89 2.32 -16.07
N THR A 104 10.98 1.55 -15.97
CA THR A 104 11.56 1.18 -14.65
C THR A 104 11.89 2.40 -13.81
N ASP A 105 12.44 3.45 -14.43
CA ASP A 105 12.84 4.69 -13.73
C ASP A 105 11.62 5.41 -13.14
N THR A 106 10.52 5.51 -13.91
CA THR A 106 9.29 6.16 -13.42
C THR A 106 8.65 5.34 -12.29
N VAL A 107 8.63 4.02 -12.41
CA VAL A 107 8.15 3.14 -11.33
C VAL A 107 8.99 3.31 -10.07
N VAL A 108 10.32 3.29 -10.18
CA VAL A 108 11.23 3.50 -9.03
C VAL A 108 11.05 4.88 -8.42
N ASN A 109 10.83 5.92 -9.24
CA ASN A 109 10.52 7.27 -8.75
C ASN A 109 9.25 7.30 -7.90
N ASP A 110 8.18 6.64 -8.34
CA ASP A 110 6.92 6.52 -7.59
C ASP A 110 7.11 5.75 -6.29
N LEU A 111 7.87 4.65 -6.30
CA LEU A 111 8.22 3.89 -5.09
C LEU A 111 9.01 4.75 -4.09
N ASN A 112 9.98 5.51 -4.57
CA ASN A 112 10.77 6.42 -3.73
C ASN A 112 9.89 7.50 -3.08
N ARG A 113 8.93 8.05 -3.83
CA ARG A 113 7.95 9.00 -3.30
C ARG A 113 7.07 8.35 -2.25
N ALA A 114 6.56 7.13 -2.48
CA ALA A 114 5.81 6.37 -1.49
C ALA A 114 6.60 6.21 -0.17
N LEU A 115 7.88 5.82 -0.26
CA LEU A 115 8.75 5.67 0.91
C LEU A 115 8.97 7.02 1.63
N TYR A 116 9.11 8.11 0.89
CA TYR A 116 9.25 9.44 1.46
C TYR A 116 8.08 9.82 2.36
N PHE A 117 6.86 9.35 2.05
CA PHE A 117 5.64 9.50 2.83
C PHE A 117 5.40 8.36 3.84
N GLY A 118 6.37 7.46 4.05
CA GLY A 118 6.28 6.41 5.06
C GLY A 118 5.53 5.14 4.61
N VAL A 119 5.36 4.91 3.31
CA VAL A 119 4.80 3.66 2.76
C VAL A 119 5.95 2.68 2.52
N SER A 120 5.89 1.47 3.08
CA SER A 120 6.94 0.44 2.96
C SER A 120 6.57 -0.74 2.08
N VAL A 121 5.30 -0.89 1.74
CA VAL A 121 4.79 -1.92 0.83
C VAL A 121 3.78 -1.32 -0.11
N VAL A 122 3.85 -1.69 -1.38
CA VAL A 122 2.85 -1.34 -2.39
C VAL A 122 2.43 -2.58 -3.18
N GLN A 123 1.12 -2.75 -3.42
CA GLN A 123 0.54 -3.77 -4.26
C GLN A 123 -0.08 -3.14 -5.50
N SER A 124 0.47 -3.45 -6.66
CA SER A 124 -0.12 -3.01 -7.94
C SER A 124 -1.44 -3.72 -8.25
N GLN A 125 -2.28 -3.11 -9.08
CA GLN A 125 -3.66 -3.57 -9.30
C GLN A 125 -4.01 -3.70 -10.79
N GLY A 126 -3.17 -4.44 -11.54
CA GLY A 126 -3.64 -5.06 -12.78
C GLY A 126 -3.41 -4.28 -14.08
N ILE A 127 -2.66 -3.19 -14.08
CA ILE A 127 -2.34 -2.43 -15.29
C ILE A 127 -0.87 -2.56 -15.72
N GLU A 128 -0.22 -3.64 -15.32
CA GLU A 128 1.16 -3.93 -15.68
C GLU A 128 1.25 -4.57 -17.05
N SER A 129 1.85 -3.86 -18.00
CA SER A 129 2.13 -4.35 -19.34
C SER A 129 3.62 -4.64 -19.54
N GLY A 130 3.94 -5.71 -20.25
CA GLY A 130 5.32 -6.12 -20.49
C GLY A 130 6.06 -6.54 -19.23
N ASP A 131 7.35 -6.16 -19.13
CA ASP A 131 8.26 -6.65 -18.10
C ASP A 131 8.71 -5.59 -17.08
N VAL A 132 8.31 -4.34 -17.25
CA VAL A 132 8.78 -3.19 -16.43
C VAL A 132 8.68 -3.47 -14.93
N MET A 133 7.51 -3.82 -14.43
CA MET A 133 7.29 -4.07 -13.01
C MET A 133 8.02 -5.33 -12.51
N TYR A 134 8.07 -6.37 -13.35
CA TYR A 134 8.81 -7.60 -13.02
C TYR A 134 10.31 -7.34 -12.93
N GLN A 135 10.85 -6.47 -13.81
CA GLN A 135 12.24 -6.06 -13.75
C GLN A 135 12.55 -5.27 -12.47
N VAL A 136 11.69 -4.29 -12.11
CA VAL A 136 11.85 -3.53 -10.86
C VAL A 136 11.84 -4.46 -9.65
N ARG A 137 10.90 -5.42 -9.59
CA ARG A 137 10.84 -6.41 -8.51
C ARG A 137 12.11 -7.28 -8.46
N ALA A 138 12.60 -7.72 -9.62
CA ALA A 138 13.83 -8.51 -9.71
C ALA A 138 15.06 -7.70 -9.23
N ASP A 139 15.14 -6.43 -9.58
CA ASP A 139 16.22 -5.54 -9.16
C ASP A 139 16.16 -5.24 -7.65
N GLN A 140 14.96 -5.11 -7.06
CA GLN A 140 14.79 -5.06 -5.60
C GLN A 140 15.33 -6.33 -4.93
N GLN A 141 14.93 -7.51 -5.42
CA GLN A 141 15.34 -8.80 -4.86
C GLN A 141 16.86 -9.03 -4.99
N ALA A 142 17.47 -8.51 -6.03
CA ALA A 142 18.89 -8.56 -6.27
C ALA A 142 19.70 -7.50 -5.49
N GLY A 143 19.02 -6.62 -4.71
CA GLY A 143 19.68 -5.54 -3.96
C GLY A 143 20.29 -4.45 -4.85
N LYS A 144 19.85 -4.32 -6.10
CA LYS A 144 20.36 -3.31 -7.04
C LYS A 144 19.73 -1.93 -6.85
N LEU A 145 18.56 -1.88 -6.20
CA LEU A 145 17.88 -0.62 -5.91
C LEU A 145 18.23 -0.14 -4.49
N PRO A 146 18.27 1.17 -4.25
CA PRO A 146 18.31 1.72 -2.90
C PRO A 146 17.08 1.27 -2.10
N ALA A 147 16.99 1.65 -0.83
CA ALA A 147 15.81 1.38 -0.03
C ALA A 147 14.55 1.88 -0.76
N THR A 148 13.65 0.97 -1.09
CA THR A 148 12.35 1.22 -1.74
C THR A 148 11.26 0.41 -1.05
N PRO A 149 9.98 0.80 -1.12
CA PRO A 149 8.87 -0.05 -0.68
C PRO A 149 8.91 -1.40 -1.38
N ARG A 150 8.60 -2.47 -0.65
CA ARG A 150 8.43 -3.79 -1.26
C ARG A 150 7.31 -3.75 -2.31
N LEU A 151 7.65 -4.13 -3.54
CA LEU A 151 6.71 -4.16 -4.65
C LEU A 151 6.09 -5.54 -4.80
N LEU A 152 4.76 -5.62 -4.69
CA LEU A 152 3.94 -6.78 -4.99
C LEU A 152 3.14 -6.53 -6.27
N LEU A 153 2.90 -7.58 -7.06
CA LEU A 153 2.37 -7.47 -8.41
C LEU A 153 1.04 -8.19 -8.59
N ALA A 154 0.12 -7.57 -9.33
CA ALA A 154 -1.03 -8.26 -9.91
C ALA A 154 -0.78 -8.69 -11.37
N GLY A 155 0.20 -8.11 -12.03
CA GLY A 155 0.41 -8.31 -13.46
C GLY A 155 -0.70 -7.65 -14.29
N ARG A 156 -1.02 -8.22 -15.44
CA ARG A 156 -2.17 -7.80 -16.23
C ARG A 156 -3.45 -8.26 -15.54
N GLY A 157 -4.36 -7.35 -15.26
CA GLY A 157 -5.69 -7.73 -14.77
C GLY A 157 -6.55 -8.31 -15.90
N ILE A 158 -7.70 -8.86 -15.54
CA ILE A 158 -8.58 -9.58 -16.45
C ILE A 158 -9.95 -8.89 -16.52
N GLY A 159 -10.47 -8.68 -17.73
CA GLY A 159 -11.79 -8.08 -17.97
C GLY A 159 -12.41 -8.58 -19.26
N SER A 160 -13.63 -8.18 -19.55
CA SER A 160 -14.22 -8.33 -20.88
C SER A 160 -13.55 -7.38 -21.87
N PRO A 161 -13.70 -7.61 -23.19
CA PRO A 161 -13.18 -6.68 -24.18
C PRO A 161 -13.60 -5.24 -23.94
N ASN A 162 -12.61 -4.34 -23.93
CA ASN A 162 -12.75 -2.89 -23.65
C ASN A 162 -13.29 -2.52 -22.25
N ALA A 163 -13.47 -3.48 -21.34
CA ALA A 163 -13.98 -3.25 -19.98
C ALA A 163 -12.89 -3.22 -18.89
N GLY A 164 -11.62 -3.26 -19.26
CA GLY A 164 -10.48 -3.17 -18.36
C GLY A 164 -10.38 -1.83 -17.63
N PRO A 165 -9.18 -1.33 -17.31
CA PRO A 165 -9.00 -0.13 -16.47
C PRO A 165 -9.62 1.15 -17.05
N GLY A 166 -9.96 1.16 -18.36
CA GLY A 166 -10.54 2.31 -19.05
C GLY A 166 -9.48 3.36 -19.40
N GLY A 167 -9.85 4.27 -20.32
CA GLY A 167 -8.96 5.35 -20.79
C GLY A 167 -7.90 4.91 -21.81
N ALA A 168 -7.44 5.86 -22.64
CA ALA A 168 -6.48 5.58 -23.71
C ALA A 168 -5.10 5.15 -23.16
N THR A 169 -4.69 5.68 -22.02
CA THR A 169 -3.40 5.35 -21.36
C THR A 169 -3.24 3.86 -21.08
N TYR A 170 -4.35 3.16 -20.80
CA TYR A 170 -4.34 1.75 -20.40
C TYR A 170 -4.87 0.78 -21.46
N ALA A 171 -5.17 1.26 -22.67
CA ALA A 171 -5.73 0.44 -23.74
C ALA A 171 -4.84 -0.80 -24.00
N GLY A 172 -5.45 -2.01 -24.01
CA GLY A 172 -4.76 -3.28 -24.22
C GLY A 172 -3.84 -3.75 -23.09
N MET A 173 -3.87 -3.11 -21.92
CA MET A 173 -3.06 -3.57 -20.77
C MET A 173 -3.69 -4.73 -20.00
N ALA A 174 -5.01 -4.91 -20.06
CA ALA A 174 -5.69 -6.06 -19.46
C ALA A 174 -5.70 -7.27 -20.39
N TYR A 175 -5.89 -8.46 -19.81
CA TYR A 175 -6.38 -9.62 -20.56
C TYR A 175 -7.86 -9.40 -20.86
N GLU A 176 -8.23 -9.52 -22.11
CA GLU A 176 -9.60 -9.47 -22.56
C GLU A 176 -10.08 -10.90 -22.82
N VAL A 177 -11.06 -11.38 -22.04
CA VAL A 177 -11.53 -12.77 -22.07
C VAL A 177 -13.01 -12.83 -22.44
N THR A 178 -13.35 -13.86 -23.24
CA THR A 178 -14.72 -14.12 -23.73
C THR A 178 -15.20 -15.52 -23.40
N THR A 179 -14.28 -16.41 -22.97
CA THR A 179 -14.57 -17.80 -22.62
C THR A 179 -13.95 -18.15 -21.26
N GLU A 180 -14.48 -19.21 -20.63
CA GLU A 180 -13.90 -19.75 -19.39
C GLU A 180 -12.47 -20.29 -19.62
N ALA A 181 -12.20 -20.88 -20.79
CA ALA A 181 -10.88 -21.38 -21.14
C ALA A 181 -9.84 -20.25 -21.20
N GLU A 182 -10.19 -19.11 -21.82
CA GLU A 182 -9.35 -17.90 -21.83
C GLU A 182 -9.15 -17.33 -20.43
N SER A 183 -10.22 -17.32 -19.60
CA SER A 183 -10.18 -16.88 -18.23
C SER A 183 -9.18 -17.67 -17.38
N ARG A 184 -9.25 -19.00 -17.45
CA ARG A 184 -8.31 -19.89 -16.75
C ARG A 184 -6.87 -19.73 -17.28
N LYS A 185 -6.69 -19.67 -18.58
CA LYS A 185 -5.38 -19.46 -19.21
C LYS A 185 -4.74 -18.16 -18.77
N ALA A 186 -5.49 -17.05 -18.66
CA ALA A 186 -4.97 -15.78 -18.17
C ALA A 186 -4.44 -15.91 -16.73
N VAL A 187 -5.16 -16.63 -15.85
CA VAL A 187 -4.69 -16.90 -14.48
C VAL A 187 -3.44 -17.79 -14.48
N GLU A 188 -3.37 -18.80 -15.35
CA GLU A 188 -2.19 -19.66 -15.48
C GLU A 188 -0.94 -18.87 -15.87
N GLU A 189 -1.06 -17.98 -16.84
CA GLU A 189 0.03 -17.09 -17.29
C GLU A 189 0.48 -16.15 -16.17
N LEU A 190 -0.45 -15.56 -15.41
CA LEU A 190 -0.16 -14.71 -14.26
C LEU A 190 0.57 -15.49 -13.14
N ALA A 191 0.09 -16.69 -12.82
CA ALA A 191 0.71 -17.55 -11.82
C ALA A 191 2.13 -17.99 -12.24
N ALA A 192 2.35 -18.31 -13.53
CA ALA A 192 3.68 -18.61 -14.07
C ALA A 192 4.66 -17.43 -13.93
N ARG A 193 4.15 -16.18 -13.99
CA ARG A 193 4.92 -14.95 -13.73
C ARG A 193 5.04 -14.60 -12.25
N LYS A 194 4.52 -15.43 -11.34
CA LYS A 194 4.60 -15.29 -9.89
C LYS A 194 4.02 -13.95 -9.41
N VAL A 195 2.81 -13.63 -9.87
CA VAL A 195 2.05 -12.51 -9.32
C VAL A 195 1.63 -12.81 -7.87
N ASP A 196 1.35 -11.77 -7.09
CA ASP A 196 0.97 -11.90 -5.68
C ASP A 196 -0.56 -11.99 -5.53
N ILE A 197 -1.32 -11.38 -6.45
CA ILE A 197 -2.78 -11.46 -6.53
C ILE A 197 -3.24 -11.45 -7.99
N VAL A 198 -4.51 -11.80 -8.23
CA VAL A 198 -5.21 -11.60 -9.51
C VAL A 198 -6.17 -10.41 -9.38
N LYS A 199 -6.18 -9.52 -10.37
CA LYS A 199 -7.13 -8.38 -10.48
C LYS A 199 -8.13 -8.65 -11.58
N ILE A 200 -9.42 -8.37 -11.30
CA ILE A 200 -10.48 -8.40 -12.31
C ILE A 200 -11.27 -7.08 -12.33
N TRP A 201 -11.92 -6.78 -13.47
CA TRP A 201 -12.86 -5.67 -13.62
C TRP A 201 -14.25 -6.19 -13.93
N VAL A 202 -15.20 -5.92 -13.01
CA VAL A 202 -16.63 -6.23 -13.16
C VAL A 202 -17.39 -4.90 -13.22
N ASP A 203 -17.31 -4.26 -14.39
CA ASP A 203 -17.87 -2.93 -14.64
C ASP A 203 -18.16 -2.80 -16.15
N ASP A 204 -19.29 -2.22 -16.49
CA ASP A 204 -19.71 -1.97 -17.90
C ASP A 204 -19.38 -0.55 -18.38
N ARG A 205 -18.68 0.22 -17.56
CA ARG A 205 -18.31 1.61 -17.88
C ARG A 205 -19.51 2.48 -18.23
N ASN A 206 -20.59 2.36 -17.47
CA ASN A 206 -21.89 2.99 -17.73
C ASN A 206 -22.47 2.56 -19.09
N GLY A 207 -22.51 1.26 -19.37
CA GLY A 207 -23.06 0.66 -20.58
C GLY A 207 -22.19 0.82 -21.84
N ARG A 208 -20.93 1.29 -21.70
CA ARG A 208 -20.02 1.48 -22.85
C ARG A 208 -19.19 0.26 -23.20
N ALA A 209 -19.13 -0.74 -22.33
CA ALA A 209 -18.41 -1.98 -22.53
C ALA A 209 -19.21 -3.17 -21.96
N PRO A 210 -19.02 -4.41 -22.48
CA PRO A 210 -19.66 -5.57 -21.88
C PRO A 210 -19.04 -5.86 -20.51
N LYS A 211 -19.88 -6.07 -19.51
CA LYS A 211 -19.45 -6.47 -18.17
C LYS A 211 -18.84 -7.86 -18.20
N LEU A 212 -17.81 -8.13 -17.39
CA LEU A 212 -17.28 -9.49 -17.21
C LEU A 212 -18.37 -10.38 -16.60
N PRO A 213 -18.90 -11.38 -17.31
CA PRO A 213 -20.05 -12.15 -16.85
C PRO A 213 -19.67 -13.19 -15.79
N ALA A 214 -20.67 -13.60 -14.99
CA ALA A 214 -20.50 -14.50 -13.86
C ALA A 214 -19.77 -15.81 -14.17
N PRO A 215 -20.03 -16.53 -15.26
CA PRO A 215 -19.28 -17.74 -15.58
C PRO A 215 -17.78 -17.48 -15.70
N LEU A 216 -17.36 -16.35 -16.28
CA LEU A 216 -15.96 -16.04 -16.51
C LEU A 216 -15.23 -15.65 -15.22
N TYR A 217 -15.81 -14.75 -14.39
CA TYR A 217 -15.13 -14.42 -13.13
C TYR A 217 -15.19 -15.57 -12.10
N ARG A 218 -16.19 -16.46 -12.12
CA ARG A 218 -16.21 -17.68 -11.32
C ARG A 218 -15.07 -18.63 -11.76
N ALA A 219 -14.83 -18.76 -13.06
CA ALA A 219 -13.69 -19.53 -13.59
C ALA A 219 -12.34 -18.94 -13.19
N ILE A 220 -12.21 -17.59 -13.19
CA ILE A 220 -11.00 -16.89 -12.73
C ILE A 220 -10.76 -17.14 -11.24
N ILE A 221 -11.78 -16.97 -10.40
CA ILE A 221 -11.69 -17.17 -8.94
C ILE A 221 -11.30 -18.62 -8.62
N ASP A 222 -12.00 -19.59 -9.22
CA ASP A 222 -11.69 -21.02 -9.05
C ASP A 222 -10.24 -21.36 -9.43
N GLU A 223 -9.77 -20.87 -10.59
CA GLU A 223 -8.41 -21.17 -11.06
C GLU A 223 -7.33 -20.46 -10.21
N ALA A 224 -7.60 -19.21 -9.78
CA ALA A 224 -6.71 -18.48 -8.90
C ALA A 224 -6.56 -19.18 -7.54
N HIS A 225 -7.68 -19.61 -6.94
CA HIS A 225 -7.68 -20.30 -5.66
C HIS A 225 -6.95 -21.65 -5.72
N LYS A 226 -7.09 -22.43 -6.82
CA LYS A 226 -6.29 -23.66 -7.05
C LYS A 226 -4.78 -23.39 -7.01
N ARG A 227 -4.35 -22.17 -7.33
CA ARG A 227 -2.95 -21.75 -7.33
C ARG A 227 -2.55 -20.98 -6.07
N GLY A 228 -3.45 -20.87 -5.08
CA GLY A 228 -3.21 -20.14 -3.83
C GLY A 228 -3.17 -18.61 -4.01
N LEU A 229 -3.70 -18.09 -5.12
CA LEU A 229 -3.79 -16.66 -5.39
C LEU A 229 -5.15 -16.12 -4.97
N LYS A 230 -5.17 -14.96 -4.32
CA LYS A 230 -6.37 -14.19 -4.05
C LYS A 230 -6.82 -13.43 -5.29
N VAL A 231 -8.13 -13.18 -5.40
CA VAL A 231 -8.71 -12.37 -6.46
C VAL A 231 -9.30 -11.09 -5.90
N ASN A 232 -8.93 -9.95 -6.49
CA ASN A 232 -9.43 -8.63 -6.14
C ASN A 232 -10.24 -8.03 -7.28
N ALA A 233 -11.47 -7.60 -7.01
CA ALA A 233 -12.39 -7.09 -8.03
C ALA A 233 -12.52 -5.56 -7.96
N HIS A 234 -12.31 -4.89 -9.12
CA HIS A 234 -12.98 -3.63 -9.37
C HIS A 234 -14.48 -3.89 -9.53
N VAL A 235 -15.31 -3.21 -8.77
CA VAL A 235 -16.76 -3.32 -8.81
C VAL A 235 -17.39 -1.92 -8.82
N PHE A 236 -18.52 -1.76 -9.48
CA PHE A 236 -19.26 -0.51 -9.51
C PHE A 236 -20.67 -0.69 -8.91
N TYR A 237 -21.36 -1.75 -9.32
CA TYR A 237 -22.77 -1.98 -8.96
C TYR A 237 -22.92 -2.90 -7.75
N HIS A 238 -23.88 -2.58 -6.90
CA HIS A 238 -24.23 -3.38 -5.72
C HIS A 238 -24.59 -4.83 -6.08
N VAL A 239 -25.39 -5.03 -7.13
CA VAL A 239 -25.79 -6.36 -7.57
C VAL A 239 -24.61 -7.25 -7.95
N ASP A 240 -23.56 -6.67 -8.57
CA ASP A 240 -22.35 -7.40 -8.94
C ASP A 240 -21.53 -7.76 -7.69
N ALA A 241 -21.50 -6.86 -6.70
CA ALA A 241 -20.81 -7.13 -5.44
C ALA A 241 -21.45 -8.30 -4.68
N VAL A 242 -22.79 -8.40 -4.67
CA VAL A 242 -23.52 -9.54 -4.07
C VAL A 242 -23.11 -10.86 -4.74
N ASP A 243 -23.10 -10.92 -6.08
CA ASP A 243 -22.75 -12.15 -6.79
C ASP A 243 -21.25 -12.49 -6.68
N LEU A 244 -20.37 -11.49 -6.65
CA LEU A 244 -18.93 -11.68 -6.41
C LEU A 244 -18.64 -12.25 -5.02
N VAL A 245 -19.35 -11.80 -3.97
CA VAL A 245 -19.22 -12.38 -2.62
C VAL A 245 -19.67 -13.84 -2.62
N ASP A 246 -20.77 -14.17 -3.31
CA ASP A 246 -21.23 -15.55 -3.47
C ASP A 246 -20.23 -16.40 -4.27
N ALA A 247 -19.61 -15.83 -5.31
CA ALA A 247 -18.57 -16.48 -6.09
C ALA A 247 -17.25 -16.73 -5.32
N GLY A 248 -17.08 -16.16 -4.13
CA GLY A 248 -15.90 -16.36 -3.28
C GLY A 248 -14.78 -15.35 -3.53
N ILE A 249 -15.11 -14.13 -3.92
CA ILE A 249 -14.10 -13.06 -4.06
C ILE A 249 -13.35 -12.81 -2.75
N ASP A 250 -12.04 -12.52 -2.82
CA ASP A 250 -11.21 -12.25 -1.65
C ASP A 250 -11.18 -10.77 -1.25
N GLY A 251 -11.33 -9.88 -2.23
CA GLY A 251 -11.31 -8.44 -1.95
C GLY A 251 -12.02 -7.59 -2.99
N PHE A 252 -12.51 -6.44 -2.53
CA PHE A 252 -13.01 -5.37 -3.39
C PHE A 252 -12.00 -4.23 -3.45
N ALA A 253 -11.60 -3.87 -4.67
CA ALA A 253 -10.70 -2.76 -4.94
C ALA A 253 -11.36 -1.39 -4.74
N HIS A 254 -12.68 -1.35 -4.73
CA HIS A 254 -13.51 -0.16 -4.53
C HIS A 254 -14.78 -0.51 -3.77
N LEU A 255 -15.41 0.48 -3.15
CA LEU A 255 -16.79 0.41 -2.72
C LEU A 255 -17.72 0.43 -3.95
N VAL A 256 -18.91 -0.15 -3.84
CA VAL A 256 -19.96 0.07 -4.85
C VAL A 256 -20.35 1.54 -4.90
N ARG A 257 -20.76 2.03 -6.07
CA ARG A 257 -20.92 3.47 -6.33
C ARG A 257 -22.33 3.86 -6.79
N ASP A 258 -23.17 2.87 -7.08
CA ASP A 258 -24.55 3.08 -7.54
C ASP A 258 -25.52 3.35 -6.39
N ILE A 259 -25.39 2.63 -5.28
CA ILE A 259 -26.21 2.80 -4.08
C ILE A 259 -25.40 2.57 -2.81
N VAL A 260 -25.91 3.01 -1.66
CA VAL A 260 -25.36 2.65 -0.35
C VAL A 260 -25.48 1.14 -0.14
N MET A 261 -24.41 0.48 0.28
CA MET A 261 -24.43 -0.96 0.58
C MET A 261 -25.53 -1.28 1.61
N ASP A 262 -26.36 -2.28 1.31
CA ASP A 262 -27.37 -2.75 2.24
C ASP A 262 -26.78 -3.68 3.31
N ASP A 263 -27.58 -3.96 4.34
CA ASP A 263 -27.12 -4.79 5.47
C ASP A 263 -26.88 -6.25 5.07
N GLY A 264 -27.57 -6.73 4.02
CA GLY A 264 -27.41 -8.07 3.47
C GLY A 264 -26.03 -8.28 2.86
N LEU A 265 -25.62 -7.37 1.96
CA LEU A 265 -24.27 -7.40 1.37
C LEU A 265 -23.18 -7.24 2.44
N ILE A 266 -23.35 -6.30 3.38
CA ILE A 266 -22.41 -6.09 4.48
C ILE A 266 -22.26 -7.33 5.33
N ALA A 267 -23.36 -7.97 5.73
CA ALA A 267 -23.31 -9.22 6.50
C ALA A 267 -22.62 -10.35 5.72
N ALA A 268 -22.83 -10.44 4.41
CA ALA A 268 -22.15 -11.41 3.55
C ALA A 268 -20.64 -11.16 3.46
N ILE A 269 -20.22 -9.89 3.29
CA ILE A 269 -18.82 -9.46 3.29
C ILE A 269 -18.12 -9.87 4.60
N VAL A 270 -18.72 -9.54 5.74
CA VAL A 270 -18.19 -9.88 7.07
C VAL A 270 -18.11 -11.39 7.27
N LYS A 271 -19.19 -12.11 6.97
CA LYS A 271 -19.27 -13.57 7.12
C LYS A 271 -18.22 -14.31 6.27
N ARG A 272 -17.96 -13.85 5.05
CA ARG A 272 -16.97 -14.43 4.13
C ARG A 272 -15.55 -13.93 4.38
N GLY A 273 -15.39 -12.89 5.21
CA GLY A 273 -14.09 -12.28 5.50
C GLY A 273 -13.47 -11.54 4.31
N VAL A 274 -14.31 -11.01 3.42
CA VAL A 274 -13.86 -10.24 2.24
C VAL A 274 -13.21 -8.95 2.69
N TYR A 275 -12.04 -8.64 2.12
CA TYR A 275 -11.35 -7.38 2.36
C TYR A 275 -11.92 -6.27 1.47
N VAL A 276 -12.04 -5.05 2.01
CA VAL A 276 -12.60 -3.92 1.26
C VAL A 276 -11.65 -2.73 1.30
N MET A 277 -11.27 -2.25 0.14
CA MET A 277 -10.54 -0.99 -0.05
C MET A 277 -11.56 0.15 -0.19
N GLY A 278 -11.37 1.22 0.61
CA GLY A 278 -12.29 2.36 0.59
C GLY A 278 -12.24 3.12 -0.72
N ASN A 279 -11.06 3.41 -1.20
CA ASN A 279 -10.77 4.26 -2.36
C ASN A 279 -11.56 5.57 -2.33
N LEU A 280 -11.61 6.19 -1.15
CA LEU A 280 -12.34 7.44 -0.92
C LEU A 280 -11.56 8.66 -1.43
N SER A 281 -10.23 8.66 -1.29
CA SER A 281 -9.39 9.83 -1.61
C SER A 281 -9.45 10.23 -3.08
N SER A 282 -9.52 9.28 -3.99
CA SER A 282 -9.60 9.55 -5.44
C SER A 282 -10.90 10.26 -5.84
N PRO A 283 -12.11 9.77 -5.54
CA PRO A 283 -13.35 10.50 -5.83
C PRO A 283 -13.52 11.78 -5.00
N ARG A 284 -12.97 11.83 -3.76
CA ARG A 284 -13.00 13.02 -2.90
C ARG A 284 -12.39 14.25 -3.56
N LYS A 285 -11.37 14.09 -4.42
CA LYS A 285 -10.80 15.22 -5.17
C LYS A 285 -11.86 16.04 -5.91
N SER A 286 -12.89 15.39 -6.40
CA SER A 286 -13.96 16.03 -7.15
C SER A 286 -14.99 16.78 -6.28
N THR A 287 -14.99 16.60 -4.97
CA THR A 287 -15.95 17.24 -4.04
C THR A 287 -15.52 18.62 -3.56
N TYR A 288 -14.27 19.01 -3.80
CA TYR A 288 -13.76 20.31 -3.38
C TYR A 288 -14.20 21.42 -4.36
N ALA A 289 -14.85 22.45 -3.85
CA ALA A 289 -15.26 23.63 -4.61
C ALA A 289 -14.15 24.67 -4.76
N SER A 290 -13.11 24.57 -3.96
CA SER A 290 -11.94 25.46 -3.91
C SER A 290 -10.71 24.69 -3.45
N LEU A 291 -9.60 25.38 -3.29
CA LEU A 291 -8.37 24.80 -2.79
C LEU A 291 -8.60 24.04 -1.46
N PRO A 292 -8.29 22.72 -1.40
CA PRO A 292 -8.50 21.96 -0.18
C PRO A 292 -7.52 22.39 0.92
N PRO A 293 -7.89 22.22 2.22
CA PRO A 293 -7.03 22.61 3.35
C PRO A 293 -5.62 22.03 3.29
N TRP A 294 -5.48 20.76 2.87
CA TRP A 294 -4.20 20.06 2.79
C TRP A 294 -3.24 20.60 1.69
N LEU A 295 -3.73 21.47 0.78
CA LEU A 295 -2.92 22.15 -0.24
C LEU A 295 -2.67 23.64 0.12
N SER A 296 -3.09 24.07 1.31
CA SER A 296 -2.89 25.44 1.79
C SER A 296 -1.49 25.62 2.37
N ALA A 297 -1.01 26.86 2.38
CA ALA A 297 0.29 27.20 2.96
C ALA A 297 0.35 26.83 4.45
N GLY A 298 1.42 26.15 4.86
CA GLY A 298 1.64 25.74 6.24
C GLY A 298 1.05 24.37 6.61
N ASP A 299 0.25 23.75 5.73
CA ASP A 299 -0.19 22.37 5.95
C ASP A 299 0.98 21.39 5.76
N PRO A 300 1.13 20.36 6.63
CA PRO A 300 2.17 19.37 6.50
C PRO A 300 2.17 18.62 5.15
N MET A 301 0.99 18.41 4.53
CA MET A 301 0.89 17.79 3.21
C MET A 301 1.51 18.71 2.14
N THR A 302 1.21 20.01 2.18
CA THR A 302 1.80 20.98 1.26
C THR A 302 3.32 21.01 1.39
N GLN A 303 3.84 20.93 2.61
CA GLN A 303 5.28 20.82 2.83
C GLN A 303 5.86 19.55 2.19
N LEU A 304 5.29 18.37 2.50
CA LEU A 304 5.74 17.10 1.93
C LEU A 304 5.69 17.10 0.39
N LEU A 305 4.64 17.67 -0.19
CA LEU A 305 4.52 17.81 -1.64
C LEU A 305 5.59 18.75 -2.21
N SER A 306 5.82 19.91 -1.60
CA SER A 306 6.85 20.87 -2.07
C SER A 306 8.26 20.28 -2.04
N GLU A 307 8.48 19.29 -1.19
CA GLU A 307 9.75 18.58 -1.05
C GLU A 307 9.87 17.35 -1.98
N SER A 308 8.75 16.84 -2.53
CA SER A 308 8.69 15.57 -3.25
C SER A 308 8.16 15.65 -4.68
N VAL A 309 7.74 16.81 -5.14
CA VAL A 309 7.33 17.06 -6.53
C VAL A 309 7.88 18.38 -7.03
N SER A 310 8.00 18.52 -8.36
CA SER A 310 8.45 19.77 -8.96
C SER A 310 7.38 20.88 -8.82
N ALA A 311 7.80 22.14 -8.84
CA ALA A 311 6.89 23.28 -8.75
C ALA A 311 5.76 23.24 -9.81
N PRO A 312 5.99 22.89 -11.10
CA PRO A 312 4.92 22.76 -12.08
C PRO A 312 3.84 21.72 -11.70
N VAL A 313 4.21 20.62 -11.06
CA VAL A 313 3.23 19.61 -10.57
C VAL A 313 2.37 20.18 -9.46
N LEU A 314 2.98 20.90 -8.51
CA LEU A 314 2.26 21.52 -7.42
C LEU A 314 1.31 22.63 -7.92
N ASP A 315 1.75 23.41 -8.89
CA ASP A 315 0.93 24.45 -9.51
C ASP A 315 -0.23 23.86 -10.32
N ARG A 316 0.00 22.73 -11.00
CA ARG A 316 -1.08 21.98 -11.67
C ARG A 316 -2.13 21.50 -10.67
N LEU A 317 -1.74 20.94 -9.53
CA LEU A 317 -2.67 20.53 -8.47
C LEU A 317 -3.50 21.74 -7.97
N ARG A 318 -2.86 22.88 -7.71
CA ARG A 318 -3.56 24.11 -7.28
C ARG A 318 -4.54 24.59 -8.34
N THR A 319 -4.14 24.58 -9.61
CA THR A 319 -5.00 25.00 -10.75
C THR A 319 -6.23 24.08 -10.86
N TYR A 320 -6.04 22.77 -10.72
CA TYR A 320 -7.14 21.80 -10.75
C TYR A 320 -8.25 22.14 -9.74
N PHE A 321 -7.88 22.49 -8.51
CA PHE A 321 -8.85 22.83 -7.44
C PHE A 321 -9.37 24.27 -7.54
N GLY A 322 -8.63 25.18 -8.19
CA GLY A 322 -9.01 26.60 -8.32
C GLY A 322 -10.10 26.90 -9.37
N SER A 323 -10.42 25.94 -10.26
CA SER A 323 -11.27 26.18 -11.45
C SER A 323 -12.42 25.16 -11.56
N ARG A 324 -13.04 24.77 -10.44
CA ARG A 324 -14.10 23.74 -10.42
C ARG A 324 -15.48 24.32 -10.73
N ASP A 325 -16.25 23.64 -11.58
CA ASP A 325 -17.66 23.95 -11.82
C ASP A 325 -18.50 23.56 -10.58
N PRO A 326 -19.23 24.50 -9.94
CA PRO A 326 -20.03 24.21 -8.75
C PRO A 326 -21.07 23.09 -8.95
N LYS A 327 -21.68 22.98 -10.13
CA LYS A 327 -22.67 21.91 -10.42
C LYS A 327 -22.01 20.53 -10.46
N GLN A 328 -20.80 20.44 -11.02
CA GLN A 328 -20.05 19.19 -11.03
C GLN A 328 -19.58 18.81 -9.63
N VAL A 329 -19.20 19.79 -8.82
CA VAL A 329 -18.81 19.58 -7.42
C VAL A 329 -19.98 19.04 -6.61
N GLU A 330 -21.18 19.60 -6.76
CA GLU A 330 -22.39 19.13 -6.05
C GLU A 330 -22.74 17.69 -6.44
N ALA A 331 -22.80 17.39 -7.73
CA ALA A 331 -23.03 16.04 -8.21
C ALA A 331 -21.94 15.03 -7.76
N ALA A 332 -20.68 15.49 -7.57
CA ALA A 332 -19.60 14.68 -7.01
C ALA A 332 -19.82 14.42 -5.53
N ARG A 333 -20.29 15.40 -4.75
CA ARG A 333 -20.61 15.26 -3.32
C ARG A 333 -21.71 14.25 -3.07
N GLU A 334 -22.79 14.30 -3.85
CA GLU A 334 -23.89 13.33 -3.77
C GLU A 334 -23.39 11.89 -3.98
N ARG A 335 -22.59 11.67 -5.02
CA ARG A 335 -21.97 10.35 -5.27
C ARG A 335 -20.99 9.94 -4.18
N TYR A 336 -20.18 10.88 -3.69
CA TYR A 336 -19.22 10.62 -2.63
C TYR A 336 -19.89 10.24 -1.32
N HIS A 337 -21.03 10.83 -1.00
CA HIS A 337 -21.81 10.50 0.19
C HIS A 337 -22.29 9.04 0.24
N ILE A 338 -22.56 8.41 -0.92
CA ILE A 338 -22.83 6.96 -1.01
C ILE A 338 -21.65 6.15 -0.47
N LEU A 339 -20.43 6.55 -0.82
CA LEU A 339 -19.20 5.87 -0.39
C LEU A 339 -18.96 6.06 1.11
N GLU A 340 -19.12 7.28 1.63
CA GLU A 340 -18.97 7.57 3.07
C GLU A 340 -19.94 6.75 3.90
N GLN A 341 -21.22 6.71 3.51
CA GLN A 341 -22.24 5.92 4.21
C GLN A 341 -21.94 4.42 4.17
N SER A 342 -21.51 3.90 3.01
CA SER A 342 -21.13 2.50 2.85
C SER A 342 -19.93 2.13 3.71
N LEU A 343 -18.88 2.96 3.74
CA LEU A 343 -17.72 2.73 4.58
C LEU A 343 -18.06 2.79 6.08
N ALA A 344 -18.88 3.76 6.49
CA ALA A 344 -19.36 3.87 7.87
C ALA A 344 -20.13 2.62 8.31
N LYS A 345 -21.00 2.06 7.44
CA LYS A 345 -21.73 0.82 7.72
C LYS A 345 -20.80 -0.39 7.82
N LEU A 346 -19.85 -0.53 6.91
CA LEU A 346 -18.82 -1.58 6.92
C LEU A 346 -17.96 -1.50 8.20
N ASN A 347 -17.53 -0.30 8.59
CA ASN A 347 -16.78 -0.10 9.82
C ASN A 347 -17.55 -0.51 11.07
N ARG A 348 -18.84 -0.12 11.19
CA ARG A 348 -19.71 -0.52 12.31
C ARG A 348 -19.92 -2.03 12.38
N ALA A 349 -19.90 -2.71 11.24
CA ALA A 349 -20.03 -4.17 11.14
C ALA A 349 -18.70 -4.92 11.31
N ASP A 350 -17.61 -4.22 11.65
CA ASP A 350 -16.23 -4.75 11.76
C ASP A 350 -15.76 -5.48 10.49
N ALA A 351 -16.12 -4.97 9.31
CA ALA A 351 -15.61 -5.49 8.05
C ALA A 351 -14.10 -5.24 7.93
N LYS A 352 -13.41 -6.07 7.17
CA LYS A 352 -11.96 -5.98 6.95
C LYS A 352 -11.61 -4.83 5.99
N LEU A 353 -11.68 -3.59 6.48
CA LEU A 353 -11.25 -2.41 5.73
C LEU A 353 -9.73 -2.32 5.66
N ILE A 354 -9.17 -2.04 4.47
CA ILE A 354 -7.73 -1.96 4.19
C ILE A 354 -7.38 -0.73 3.34
N LEU A 355 -6.09 -0.36 3.31
CA LEU A 355 -5.60 0.80 2.56
C LEU A 355 -5.58 0.54 1.06
N GLY A 356 -6.55 1.07 0.34
CA GLY A 356 -6.50 1.18 -1.11
C GLY A 356 -6.91 2.58 -1.51
N ALA A 357 -6.02 3.32 -2.15
CA ALA A 357 -6.22 4.71 -2.53
C ALA A 357 -6.34 4.93 -4.05
N ASP A 358 -6.18 3.86 -4.84
CA ASP A 358 -6.10 3.97 -6.31
C ASP A 358 -4.97 4.92 -6.75
N THR A 359 -3.84 4.83 -6.03
CA THR A 359 -2.68 5.71 -6.16
C THR A 359 -2.00 5.53 -7.51
N GLY A 360 -1.52 6.62 -8.09
CA GLY A 360 -0.82 6.61 -9.37
C GLY A 360 -1.72 6.88 -10.57
N LEU A 361 -3.00 7.19 -10.35
CA LEU A 361 -3.85 7.84 -11.34
C LEU A 361 -3.39 9.28 -11.55
N GLU A 362 -3.87 9.93 -12.64
CA GLU A 362 -3.49 11.31 -12.96
C GLU A 362 -3.69 12.25 -11.76
N ASP A 363 -2.60 12.93 -11.37
CA ASP A 363 -2.57 13.84 -10.23
C ASP A 363 -3.04 13.21 -8.89
N HIS A 364 -2.93 11.88 -8.76
CA HIS A 364 -3.16 11.15 -7.52
C HIS A 364 -1.87 10.47 -7.07
N LEU A 365 -0.94 11.29 -6.58
CA LEU A 365 0.47 10.98 -6.41
C LEU A 365 0.72 9.99 -5.27
N PHE A 366 1.76 9.19 -5.43
CA PHE A 366 2.26 8.26 -4.41
C PHE A 366 2.58 8.99 -3.11
N GLY A 367 2.20 8.39 -1.99
CA GLY A 367 2.33 8.97 -0.66
C GLY A 367 1.23 9.96 -0.32
N MET A 368 0.95 10.92 -1.19
CA MET A 368 -0.16 11.86 -1.01
C MET A 368 -1.50 11.12 -0.94
N ALA A 369 -1.76 10.23 -1.88
CA ALA A 369 -3.02 9.49 -1.98
C ALA A 369 -3.30 8.65 -0.74
N GLU A 370 -2.29 7.93 -0.23
CA GLU A 370 -2.40 7.10 0.98
C GLU A 370 -2.71 7.95 2.23
N GLN A 371 -2.06 9.10 2.35
CA GLN A 371 -2.30 10.02 3.45
C GLN A 371 -3.69 10.68 3.39
N LEU A 372 -4.19 10.95 2.18
CA LEU A 372 -5.55 11.46 1.97
C LEU A 372 -6.60 10.37 2.20
N GLU A 373 -6.28 9.10 1.90
CA GLU A 373 -7.17 7.98 2.19
C GLU A 373 -7.36 7.79 3.70
N LEU A 374 -6.29 7.87 4.49
CA LEU A 374 -6.36 7.85 5.95
C LEU A 374 -7.31 8.91 6.51
N GLU A 375 -7.19 10.15 6.03
CA GLU A 375 -8.07 11.25 6.42
C GLU A 375 -9.52 10.96 6.01
N ALA A 376 -9.74 10.52 4.75
CA ALA A 376 -11.07 10.21 4.23
C ALA A 376 -11.76 9.06 4.99
N MET A 377 -11.01 8.03 5.40
CA MET A 377 -11.52 6.93 6.23
C MET A 377 -12.01 7.44 7.60
N VAL A 378 -11.26 8.35 8.23
CA VAL A 378 -11.66 8.94 9.52
C VAL A 378 -12.87 9.86 9.34
N ASP A 379 -12.89 10.71 8.32
CA ASP A 379 -14.04 11.59 8.02
C ASP A 379 -15.31 10.79 7.72
N ALA A 380 -15.17 9.58 7.14
CA ALA A 380 -16.28 8.64 6.92
C ALA A 380 -16.67 7.83 8.17
N GLY A 381 -16.12 8.14 9.36
CA GLY A 381 -16.57 7.62 10.65
C GLY A 381 -15.71 6.53 11.28
N MET A 382 -14.52 6.24 10.77
CA MET A 382 -13.55 5.42 11.49
C MET A 382 -12.87 6.25 12.60
N SER A 383 -12.54 5.63 13.72
CA SER A 383 -11.62 6.27 14.66
C SER A 383 -10.19 6.28 14.09
N PRO A 384 -9.33 7.23 14.48
CA PRO A 384 -7.93 7.22 14.07
C PRO A 384 -7.22 5.89 14.34
N ALA A 385 -7.51 5.23 15.45
CA ALA A 385 -6.95 3.92 15.79
C ALA A 385 -7.39 2.83 14.80
N GLN A 386 -8.67 2.80 14.43
CA GLN A 386 -9.20 1.85 13.44
C GLN A 386 -8.57 2.10 12.06
N ALA A 387 -8.43 3.35 11.64
CA ALA A 387 -7.79 3.72 10.38
C ALA A 387 -6.31 3.27 10.36
N ILE A 388 -5.55 3.47 11.45
CA ILE A 388 -4.16 3.01 11.56
C ILE A 388 -4.08 1.49 11.42
N VAL A 389 -4.95 0.72 12.10
CA VAL A 389 -5.01 -0.76 11.95
C VAL A 389 -5.30 -1.16 10.50
N ALA A 390 -6.24 -0.49 9.84
CA ALA A 390 -6.61 -0.77 8.46
C ALA A 390 -5.43 -0.60 7.49
N VAL A 391 -4.63 0.46 7.66
CA VAL A 391 -3.54 0.81 6.74
C VAL A 391 -2.20 0.18 7.09
N THR A 392 -2.12 -0.57 8.19
CA THR A 392 -0.90 -1.23 8.66
C THR A 392 -1.10 -2.75 8.75
N SER A 393 -1.49 -3.28 9.91
CA SER A 393 -1.57 -4.73 10.16
C SER A 393 -2.62 -5.44 9.31
N ARG A 394 -3.80 -4.85 9.12
CA ARG A 394 -4.88 -5.48 8.32
C ARG A 394 -4.54 -5.50 6.82
N SER A 395 -3.92 -4.45 6.30
CA SER A 395 -3.36 -4.45 4.94
C SER A 395 -2.24 -5.48 4.77
N ALA A 396 -1.36 -5.61 5.76
CA ALA A 396 -0.31 -6.64 5.76
C ALA A 396 -0.90 -8.06 5.83
N GLU A 397 -1.96 -8.29 6.63
CA GLU A 397 -2.70 -9.56 6.68
C GLU A 397 -3.29 -9.93 5.32
N TYR A 398 -3.93 -8.98 4.63
CA TYR A 398 -4.47 -9.18 3.29
C TYR A 398 -3.39 -9.66 2.31
N LEU A 399 -2.22 -9.02 2.34
CA LEU A 399 -1.06 -9.34 1.50
C LEU A 399 -0.23 -10.52 2.01
N GLN A 400 -0.69 -11.21 3.07
CA GLN A 400 -0.01 -12.37 3.69
C GLN A 400 1.44 -12.07 4.16
N LEU A 401 1.69 -10.84 4.58
CA LEU A 401 2.99 -10.37 5.07
C LEU A 401 3.12 -10.66 6.57
N LYS A 402 3.79 -11.76 6.91
CA LYS A 402 3.82 -12.30 8.29
C LYS A 402 4.58 -11.45 9.29
N THR A 403 5.48 -10.58 8.84
CA THR A 403 6.40 -9.80 9.69
C THR A 403 6.25 -8.28 9.53
N LYS A 404 5.18 -7.80 8.87
CA LYS A 404 4.97 -6.37 8.60
C LYS A 404 3.65 -5.84 9.20
N GLY A 405 3.54 -4.54 9.28
CA GLY A 405 2.33 -3.83 9.71
C GLY A 405 2.09 -3.79 11.22
N THR A 406 3.00 -4.33 12.03
CA THR A 406 2.89 -4.32 13.50
C THR A 406 4.26 -4.12 14.13
N LEU A 407 4.35 -3.33 15.20
CA LEU A 407 5.59 -3.12 15.96
C LEU A 407 5.61 -4.03 17.19
N ARG A 408 6.10 -5.25 16.99
CA ARG A 408 6.31 -6.24 18.06
C ARG A 408 7.56 -7.08 17.81
N ALA A 409 8.06 -7.77 18.82
CA ALA A 409 9.22 -8.66 18.70
C ALA A 409 9.00 -9.71 17.60
N GLY A 410 10.03 -9.95 16.78
CA GLY A 410 10.03 -10.85 15.65
C GLY A 410 9.51 -10.23 14.34
N PHE A 411 9.08 -8.96 14.34
CA PHE A 411 8.63 -8.25 13.14
C PHE A 411 9.76 -7.40 12.56
N ASP A 412 9.63 -7.09 11.28
CA ASP A 412 10.54 -6.18 10.59
C ASP A 412 10.47 -4.78 11.25
N ALA A 413 11.62 -4.14 11.39
CA ALA A 413 11.69 -2.79 11.96
C ALA A 413 11.37 -1.75 10.86
N ASP A 414 10.09 -1.72 10.46
CA ASP A 414 9.54 -0.81 9.48
C ASP A 414 8.58 0.15 10.20
N PHE A 415 9.02 1.37 10.50
CA PHE A 415 8.21 2.33 11.25
C PHE A 415 8.48 3.77 10.83
N ILE A 416 7.51 4.62 11.12
CA ILE A 416 7.64 6.08 11.00
C ILE A 416 7.65 6.72 12.37
N VAL A 417 8.44 7.78 12.50
CA VAL A 417 8.48 8.66 13.68
C VAL A 417 7.77 9.95 13.33
N LEU A 418 6.80 10.31 14.11
CA LEU A 418 5.92 11.46 13.92
C LEU A 418 6.16 12.51 14.99
N ASP A 419 6.11 13.79 14.60
CA ASP A 419 6.24 14.94 15.51
C ASP A 419 4.97 15.22 16.32
N ALA A 420 3.85 14.58 15.97
CA ALA A 420 2.58 14.72 16.67
C ALA A 420 1.81 13.40 16.72
N ASN A 421 0.86 13.29 17.66
CA ASN A 421 0.08 12.07 17.86
C ASN A 421 -1.04 11.93 16.81
N PRO A 422 -1.05 10.88 15.97
CA PRO A 422 -2.09 10.67 14.97
C PRO A 422 -3.43 10.21 15.58
N LEU A 423 -3.44 9.79 16.85
CA LEU A 423 -4.69 9.44 17.53
C LEU A 423 -5.46 10.71 17.95
N ASP A 424 -4.80 11.85 18.12
CA ASP A 424 -5.44 13.13 18.39
C ASP A 424 -6.03 13.76 17.12
N ALA A 425 -5.32 13.60 15.99
CA ALA A 425 -5.78 14.00 14.66
C ALA A 425 -5.03 13.16 13.61
N ILE A 426 -5.76 12.44 12.76
CA ILE A 426 -5.15 11.52 11.81
C ILE A 426 -4.19 12.21 10.82
N VAL A 427 -4.41 13.47 10.50
CA VAL A 427 -3.52 14.29 9.66
C VAL A 427 -2.12 14.45 10.23
N ASN A 428 -1.90 14.16 11.54
CA ASN A 428 -0.58 14.14 12.15
C ASN A 428 0.32 13.01 11.60
N THR A 429 -0.21 12.02 10.89
CA THR A 429 0.58 11.04 10.13
C THR A 429 1.46 11.68 9.05
N ARG A 430 1.17 12.92 8.66
CA ARG A 430 1.95 13.72 7.70
C ARG A 430 3.16 14.42 8.35
N ARG A 431 3.22 14.49 9.69
CA ARG A 431 4.32 15.12 10.42
C ARG A 431 5.48 14.14 10.64
N ILE A 432 6.02 13.63 9.52
CA ILE A 432 7.05 12.58 9.50
C ILE A 432 8.42 13.19 9.75
N SER A 433 9.04 12.91 10.89
CA SER A 433 10.43 13.28 11.18
C SER A 433 11.42 12.23 10.71
N ARG A 434 11.09 10.92 10.81
CA ARG A 434 11.96 9.82 10.35
C ARG A 434 11.15 8.70 9.72
N VAL A 435 11.77 8.00 8.78
CA VAL A 435 11.29 6.71 8.25
C VAL A 435 12.39 5.69 8.51
N VAL A 436 12.03 4.55 9.10
CA VAL A 436 12.92 3.41 9.30
C VAL A 436 12.39 2.25 8.47
N LEU A 437 13.23 1.67 7.65
CA LEU A 437 12.91 0.53 6.78
C LEU A 437 13.95 -0.57 6.99
N GLY A 438 13.51 -1.78 7.36
CA GLY A 438 14.41 -2.89 7.66
C GLY A 438 15.45 -2.54 8.73
N GLY A 439 15.05 -1.74 9.73
CA GLY A 439 15.89 -1.31 10.83
C GLY A 439 16.90 -0.21 10.51
N ALA A 440 16.99 0.26 9.27
CA ALA A 440 17.85 1.35 8.85
C ALA A 440 17.01 2.65 8.67
N GLU A 441 17.52 3.77 9.18
CA GLU A 441 16.92 5.06 8.92
C GLU A 441 17.10 5.44 7.44
N VAL A 442 15.99 5.81 6.79
CA VAL A 442 15.99 6.25 5.39
C VAL A 442 16.55 7.67 5.33
N ASP A 443 17.58 7.88 4.52
CA ASP A 443 18.05 9.23 4.19
C ASP A 443 17.04 9.96 3.31
N ARG A 444 16.07 10.63 3.96
CA ARG A 444 15.02 11.38 3.27
C ARG A 444 15.55 12.59 2.50
N VAL A 445 16.74 13.10 2.85
CA VAL A 445 17.38 14.20 2.11
C VAL A 445 17.95 13.69 0.78
N ALA A 446 18.60 12.54 0.79
CA ALA A 446 19.05 11.88 -0.44
C ALA A 446 17.85 11.43 -1.29
N LEU A 447 16.82 10.86 -0.66
CA LEU A 447 15.61 10.38 -1.33
C LEU A 447 14.90 11.51 -2.10
N ARG A 448 14.79 12.72 -1.53
CA ARG A 448 14.24 13.91 -2.22
C ARG A 448 14.91 14.23 -3.55
N LYS A 449 16.20 13.98 -3.66
CA LYS A 449 16.94 14.23 -4.92
C LYS A 449 16.60 13.23 -6.02
N LEU A 450 16.01 12.09 -5.67
CA LEU A 450 15.63 11.03 -6.60
C LEU A 450 14.18 11.15 -7.10
N ILE A 451 13.32 11.90 -6.41
CA ILE A 451 11.86 11.93 -6.62
C ILE A 451 11.34 13.26 -7.23
N GLN A 452 12.16 14.02 -7.90
CA GLN A 452 11.76 15.29 -8.55
C GLN A 452 11.20 15.10 -9.95
#